data_5059a56d41d3b7c9ac3be660485440f9
#
_entry.id   5059a56d41d3b7c9ac3be660485440f9
#
_cell.length_a   1.000
_cell.length_b   1.000
_cell.length_c   1.000
_cell.angle_alpha   90.00
_cell.angle_beta   90.00
_cell.angle_gamma   90.00
#
_symmetry.space_group_name_H-M   'P 1'
#
loop_
_entity.id
_entity.type
_entity.pdbx_description
1 polymer ?
#
loop_
_entity_poly.entity_id
_entity_poly.type
_entity_poly.pdbx_seq_one_letter_code
_entity_poly.pdbx_strand_id
1 'polypeptide(L)'
;HSWRISYTQSKITGNDKDAAAPSRQLRDYNFENSIKEVSLGLEFDFFDFNLHDSKTKFTPYVYSGLSYVRYEGLYFINDYPKIDDKYGTLAIPMTIGIKSKFINHIILGFEAGARYSFKDDFDGSNPSNKKWESLKFGNINSKDWYVFTGFTITYTFGNKPCYCAD
;
A
#
# COMPACT_ATOMS: atom_id res chain seq x y z
N HIS A 1 8.49 11.61 -16.06
CA HIS A 1 7.23 11.24 -15.37
C HIS A 1 6.42 10.30 -16.25
N SER A 2 5.71 9.38 -15.62
CA SER A 2 4.88 8.39 -16.29
C SER A 2 3.58 8.13 -15.52
N TRP A 3 2.56 7.71 -16.26
CA TRP A 3 1.36 7.16 -15.64
C TRP A 3 1.63 5.73 -15.18
N ARG A 4 1.22 5.42 -13.96
CA ARG A 4 1.34 4.07 -13.39
C ARG A 4 -0.03 3.59 -12.93
N ILE A 5 -0.42 2.40 -13.40
CA ILE A 5 -1.54 1.63 -12.87
C ILE A 5 -0.94 0.43 -12.16
N SER A 6 -1.37 0.14 -10.94
CA SER A 6 -0.92 -1.03 -10.21
C SER A 6 -2.05 -1.78 -9.51
N TYR A 7 -1.87 -3.08 -9.40
CA TYR A 7 -2.71 -3.96 -8.60
C TYR A 7 -1.82 -4.58 -7.52
N THR A 8 -2.27 -4.48 -6.28
CA THR A 8 -1.57 -5.05 -5.13
C THR A 8 -2.50 -5.99 -4.38
N GLN A 9 -2.02 -7.17 -4.07
CA GLN A 9 -2.67 -8.10 -3.15
C GLN A 9 -1.67 -8.41 -2.03
N SER A 10 -2.07 -8.12 -0.80
CA SER A 10 -1.19 -8.24 0.36
C SER A 10 -1.99 -8.56 1.61
N LYS A 11 -1.27 -8.86 2.68
CA LYS A 11 -1.80 -8.94 4.04
C LYS A 11 -1.17 -7.84 4.87
N ILE A 12 -2.00 -7.09 5.58
CA ILE A 12 -1.54 -6.16 6.60
C ILE A 12 -1.70 -6.80 7.96
N THR A 13 -0.70 -6.63 8.79
CA THR A 13 -0.69 -7.13 10.16
C THR A 13 -0.43 -5.99 11.12
N GLY A 14 -1.08 -6.03 12.27
CA GLY A 14 -0.80 -5.12 13.37
C GLY A 14 -0.74 -5.89 14.67
N ASN A 15 0.17 -5.49 15.56
CA ASN A 15 0.36 -6.08 16.86
C ASN A 15 0.49 -4.96 17.89
N ASP A 16 -0.40 -4.92 18.84
CA ASP A 16 -0.41 -3.92 19.90
C ASP A 16 0.83 -3.97 20.80
N LYS A 17 1.51 -5.12 20.89
CA LYS A 17 2.79 -5.24 21.61
C LYS A 17 3.88 -4.33 21.07
N ASP A 18 3.86 -4.07 19.77
CA ASP A 18 4.83 -3.23 19.08
C ASP A 18 4.45 -1.74 19.11
N ALA A 19 3.30 -1.40 19.70
CA ALA A 19 2.83 -0.03 19.76
C ALA A 19 3.63 0.82 20.77
N ALA A 20 3.87 2.08 20.43
CA ALA A 20 4.53 3.03 21.32
C ALA A 20 3.65 3.44 22.53
N ALA A 21 2.32 3.25 22.45
CA ALA A 21 1.39 3.63 23.50
C ALA A 21 1.19 2.50 24.52
N PRO A 22 1.49 2.73 25.81
CA PRO A 22 1.33 1.70 26.85
C PRO A 22 -0.07 1.10 26.95
N SER A 23 -1.10 1.89 26.68
CA SER A 23 -2.50 1.42 26.68
C SER A 23 -2.79 0.38 25.58
N ARG A 24 -2.10 0.46 24.44
CA ARG A 24 -2.18 -0.55 23.38
C ARG A 24 -1.45 -1.82 23.80
N GLN A 25 -0.25 -1.70 24.35
CA GLN A 25 0.54 -2.84 24.84
C GLN A 25 -0.22 -3.66 25.88
N LEU A 26 -0.99 -3.01 26.76
CA LEU A 26 -1.83 -3.66 27.78
C LEU A 26 -3.04 -4.37 27.16
N ARG A 27 -3.56 -3.89 26.02
CA ARG A 27 -4.69 -4.50 25.31
C ARG A 27 -4.28 -5.77 24.59
N ASP A 28 -3.05 -5.84 24.09
CA ASP A 28 -2.42 -7.00 23.44
C ASP A 28 -3.19 -7.57 22.24
N TYR A 29 -3.84 -6.72 21.44
CA TYR A 29 -4.55 -7.15 20.26
C TYR A 29 -3.60 -7.37 19.10
N ASN A 30 -3.87 -8.40 18.31
CA ASN A 30 -3.23 -8.64 17.02
C ASN A 30 -4.30 -8.84 15.94
N PHE A 31 -3.99 -8.41 14.72
CA PHE A 31 -4.87 -8.63 13.58
C PHE A 31 -4.07 -8.91 12.31
N GLU A 32 -4.69 -9.66 11.42
CA GLU A 32 -4.27 -9.84 10.04
C GLU A 32 -5.46 -9.51 9.16
N ASN A 33 -5.25 -8.69 8.13
CA ASN A 33 -6.28 -8.29 7.18
C ASN A 33 -5.78 -8.45 5.75
N SER A 34 -6.56 -9.12 4.91
CA SER A 34 -6.26 -9.27 3.48
C SER A 34 -6.75 -8.06 2.71
N ILE A 35 -5.85 -7.41 1.99
CA ILE A 35 -6.17 -6.27 1.15
C ILE A 35 -5.96 -6.57 -0.33
N LYS A 36 -6.81 -5.97 -1.16
CA LYS A 36 -6.65 -5.88 -2.62
C LYS A 36 -6.79 -4.42 -3.02
N GLU A 37 -5.78 -3.88 -3.66
CA GLU A 37 -5.68 -2.47 -4.02
C GLU A 37 -5.51 -2.34 -5.54
N VAL A 38 -6.26 -1.44 -6.15
CA VAL A 38 -6.01 -0.94 -7.50
C VAL A 38 -5.68 0.53 -7.38
N SER A 39 -4.56 0.96 -7.94
CA SER A 39 -4.14 2.36 -7.90
C SER A 39 -3.82 2.91 -9.28
N LEU A 40 -4.09 4.19 -9.47
CA LEU A 40 -3.73 4.99 -10.64
C LEU A 40 -3.07 6.27 -10.16
N GLY A 41 -1.91 6.62 -10.72
CA GLY A 41 -1.20 7.82 -10.33
C GLY A 41 -0.05 8.18 -11.26
N LEU A 42 0.75 9.12 -10.79
CA LEU A 42 1.93 9.61 -11.47
C LEU A 42 3.19 9.13 -10.76
N GLU A 43 4.12 8.63 -11.55
CA GLU A 43 5.48 8.30 -11.12
C GLU A 43 6.44 9.34 -11.68
N PHE A 44 7.28 9.87 -10.82
CA PHE A 44 8.30 10.85 -11.18
C PHE A 44 9.68 10.27 -10.89
N ASP A 45 10.49 10.18 -11.94
CA ASP A 45 11.89 9.75 -11.90
C ASP A 45 12.80 10.96 -11.66
N PHE A 46 13.75 10.86 -10.73
CA PHE A 46 14.66 11.95 -10.41
C PHE A 46 15.82 12.07 -11.38
N PHE A 47 16.22 10.95 -12.01
CA PHE A 47 17.28 10.94 -13.02
C PHE A 47 16.70 10.49 -14.37
N ASP A 48 17.37 10.90 -15.44
CA ASP A 48 17.01 10.46 -16.79
C ASP A 48 17.13 8.93 -16.91
N PHE A 49 16.00 8.28 -17.12
CA PHE A 49 15.87 6.83 -17.18
C PHE A 49 15.52 6.38 -18.60
N ASN A 50 16.48 6.59 -19.54
CA ASN A 50 16.33 6.17 -20.91
C ASN A 50 16.57 4.66 -21.05
N LEU A 51 15.55 3.92 -21.48
CA LEU A 51 15.60 2.46 -21.63
C LEU A 51 16.39 2.00 -22.87
N HIS A 52 16.67 2.89 -23.82
CA HIS A 52 17.45 2.57 -25.02
C HIS A 52 18.95 2.60 -24.80
N ASP A 53 19.39 3.27 -23.76
CA ASP A 53 20.82 3.28 -23.44
C ASP A 53 21.26 1.87 -23.03
N SER A 54 22.37 1.40 -23.62
CA SER A 54 22.95 0.08 -23.32
C SER A 54 23.57 0.01 -21.92
N LYS A 55 23.80 1.17 -21.28
CA LYS A 55 24.38 1.23 -19.92
C LYS A 55 23.32 0.94 -18.88
N THR A 56 23.75 0.29 -17.79
CA THR A 56 22.94 0.16 -16.60
C THR A 56 22.59 1.54 -16.05
N LYS A 57 21.32 1.83 -15.96
CA LYS A 57 20.82 3.09 -15.38
C LYS A 57 20.08 2.82 -14.10
N PHE A 58 20.17 3.76 -13.21
CA PHE A 58 19.54 3.75 -11.90
C PHE A 58 18.84 5.09 -11.71
N THR A 59 17.64 5.05 -11.14
CA THR A 59 16.93 6.26 -10.73
C THR A 59 16.12 6.03 -9.45
N PRO A 60 16.19 6.95 -8.50
CA PRO A 60 15.15 7.08 -7.49
C PRO A 60 13.86 7.57 -8.14
N TYR A 61 12.73 7.22 -7.57
CA TYR A 61 11.43 7.71 -8.00
C TYR A 61 10.47 7.91 -6.83
N VAL A 62 9.46 8.73 -7.06
CA VAL A 62 8.31 8.89 -6.19
C VAL A 62 7.04 8.59 -6.98
N TYR A 63 6.06 8.00 -6.31
CA TYR A 63 4.76 7.72 -6.88
C TYR A 63 3.65 8.17 -5.94
N SER A 64 2.63 8.80 -6.47
CA SER A 64 1.41 9.14 -5.76
C SER A 64 0.21 9.16 -6.71
N GLY A 65 -0.99 9.05 -6.16
CA GLY A 65 -2.22 9.01 -6.94
C GLY A 65 -3.45 8.75 -6.10
N LEU A 66 -4.36 7.98 -6.65
CA LEU A 66 -5.57 7.52 -5.99
C LEU A 66 -5.66 6.00 -6.08
N SER A 67 -6.05 5.35 -5.00
CA SER A 67 -6.29 3.92 -4.96
C SER A 67 -7.67 3.59 -4.40
N TYR A 68 -8.21 2.47 -4.89
CA TYR A 68 -9.37 1.80 -4.32
C TYR A 68 -8.90 0.52 -3.64
N VAL A 69 -9.19 0.41 -2.34
CA VAL A 69 -8.75 -0.70 -1.50
C VAL A 69 -9.96 -1.50 -1.06
N ARG A 70 -9.94 -2.81 -1.31
CA ARG A 70 -10.89 -3.76 -0.72
C ARG A 70 -10.19 -4.52 0.39
N TYR A 71 -10.86 -4.66 1.52
CA TYR A 71 -10.35 -5.27 2.74
C TYR A 71 -11.46 -6.04 3.46
N GLU A 72 -11.10 -6.83 4.44
CA GLU A 72 -12.02 -7.56 5.30
C GLU A 72 -12.36 -6.71 6.51
N GLY A 73 -13.64 -6.48 6.77
CA GLY A 73 -14.10 -5.81 7.98
C GLY A 73 -13.85 -6.70 9.18
N LEU A 74 -13.14 -6.18 10.16
CA LEU A 74 -12.82 -6.90 11.39
C LEU A 74 -13.65 -6.39 12.57
N TYR A 75 -13.90 -7.26 13.53
CA TYR A 75 -14.42 -6.93 14.85
C TYR A 75 -13.85 -7.91 15.88
N PHE A 76 -13.79 -7.52 17.14
CA PHE A 76 -13.21 -8.34 18.20
C PHE A 76 -14.29 -8.88 19.13
N ILE A 77 -14.20 -10.19 19.43
CA ILE A 77 -14.98 -10.84 20.48
C ILE A 77 -14.01 -11.64 21.35
N ASN A 78 -14.00 -11.36 22.67
CA ASN A 78 -13.09 -12.00 23.63
C ASN A 78 -11.64 -11.99 23.17
N ASP A 79 -11.15 -10.81 22.73
CA ASP A 79 -9.79 -10.52 22.26
C ASP A 79 -9.37 -11.21 20.94
N TYR A 80 -10.30 -11.92 20.28
CA TYR A 80 -10.04 -12.57 19.00
C TYR A 80 -10.66 -11.79 17.84
N PRO A 81 -9.88 -11.48 16.79
CA PRO A 81 -10.41 -10.84 15.60
C PRO A 81 -11.32 -11.81 14.82
N LYS A 82 -12.45 -11.31 14.37
CA LYS A 82 -13.39 -12.02 13.48
C LYS A 82 -13.68 -11.19 12.25
N ILE A 83 -13.88 -11.88 11.13
CA ILE A 83 -14.24 -11.26 9.85
C ILE A 83 -15.76 -11.12 9.80
N ASP A 84 -16.23 -9.91 9.48
CA ASP A 84 -17.65 -9.61 9.24
C ASP A 84 -17.96 -9.74 7.75
N ASP A 85 -17.59 -8.73 6.96
CA ASP A 85 -17.84 -8.65 5.52
C ASP A 85 -16.66 -7.97 4.81
N LYS A 86 -16.73 -7.86 3.48
CA LYS A 86 -15.72 -7.16 2.68
C LYS A 86 -16.18 -5.74 2.39
N TYR A 87 -15.33 -4.80 2.73
CA TYR A 87 -15.57 -3.38 2.53
C TYR A 87 -14.60 -2.80 1.50
N GLY A 88 -14.89 -1.58 1.08
CA GLY A 88 -14.03 -0.83 0.18
C GLY A 88 -13.89 0.62 0.61
N THR A 89 -12.71 1.18 0.36
CA THR A 89 -12.42 2.58 0.62
C THR A 89 -11.46 3.14 -0.42
N LEU A 90 -11.40 4.45 -0.51
CA LEU A 90 -10.35 5.14 -1.23
C LEU A 90 -9.13 5.35 -0.31
N ALA A 91 -7.95 5.39 -0.91
CA ALA A 91 -6.71 5.72 -0.21
C ALA A 91 -5.79 6.53 -1.14
N ILE A 92 -4.84 7.25 -0.53
CA ILE A 92 -3.79 7.97 -1.25
C ILE A 92 -2.49 7.18 -1.08
N PRO A 93 -1.96 6.58 -2.16
CA PRO A 93 -0.65 5.96 -2.14
C PRO A 93 0.46 7.02 -2.15
N MET A 94 1.47 6.81 -1.33
CA MET A 94 2.70 7.57 -1.30
C MET A 94 3.86 6.59 -1.28
N THR A 95 4.57 6.47 -2.39
CA THR A 95 5.63 5.49 -2.56
C THR A 95 6.93 6.19 -2.96
N ILE A 96 8.02 5.77 -2.35
CA ILE A 96 9.37 6.09 -2.77
C ILE A 96 10.05 4.79 -3.18
N GLY A 97 10.90 4.85 -4.19
CA GLY A 97 11.60 3.67 -4.66
C GLY A 97 12.86 4.01 -5.41
N ILE A 98 13.57 2.96 -5.71
CA ILE A 98 14.72 2.97 -6.59
C ILE A 98 14.51 1.90 -7.65
N LYS A 99 14.88 2.20 -8.89
CA LYS A 99 14.83 1.23 -9.98
C LYS A 99 16.10 1.27 -10.81
N SER A 100 16.48 0.11 -11.32
CA SER A 100 17.66 -0.06 -12.17
C SER A 100 17.36 -0.96 -13.33
N LYS A 101 17.83 -0.57 -14.53
CA LYS A 101 17.81 -1.43 -15.70
C LYS A 101 18.85 -2.53 -15.49
N PHE A 102 18.39 -3.78 -15.39
CA PHE A 102 19.24 -4.93 -15.18
C PHE A 102 19.72 -5.52 -16.50
N ILE A 103 18.80 -5.77 -17.42
CA ILE A 103 19.06 -6.19 -18.82
C ILE A 103 18.07 -5.48 -19.74
N ASN A 104 18.22 -5.64 -21.07
CA ASN A 104 17.51 -4.81 -22.07
C ASN A 104 16.02 -4.62 -21.86
N HIS A 105 15.33 -5.59 -21.28
CA HIS A 105 13.86 -5.53 -21.08
C HIS A 105 13.43 -5.72 -19.64
N ILE A 106 14.38 -5.84 -18.71
CA ILE A 106 14.06 -6.08 -17.29
C ILE A 106 14.62 -4.95 -16.44
N ILE A 107 13.73 -4.36 -15.66
CA ILE A 107 14.03 -3.36 -14.65
C ILE A 107 13.75 -4.00 -13.30
N LEU A 108 14.69 -3.93 -12.39
CA LEU A 108 14.55 -4.32 -11.00
C LEU A 108 14.41 -3.08 -10.13
N GLY A 109 13.52 -3.14 -9.16
CA GLY A 109 13.32 -2.05 -8.22
C GLY A 109 13.07 -2.53 -6.80
N PHE A 110 13.25 -1.61 -5.88
CA PHE A 110 12.82 -1.73 -4.50
C PHE A 110 12.00 -0.50 -4.15
N GLU A 111 10.86 -0.71 -3.49
CA GLU A 111 9.98 0.38 -3.08
C GLU A 111 9.52 0.22 -1.63
N ALA A 112 9.32 1.36 -1.00
CA ALA A 112 8.65 1.48 0.28
C ALA A 112 7.55 2.53 0.15
N GLY A 113 6.40 2.26 0.71
CA GLY A 113 5.26 3.16 0.57
C GLY A 113 4.32 3.13 1.74
N ALA A 114 3.66 4.26 1.95
CA ALA A 114 2.56 4.42 2.88
C ALA A 114 1.26 4.61 2.10
N ARG A 115 0.17 4.20 2.72
CA ARG A 115 -1.20 4.42 2.24
C ARG A 115 -1.98 5.15 3.31
N TYR A 116 -2.54 6.28 2.95
CA TYR A 116 -3.48 7.01 3.78
C TYR A 116 -4.90 6.63 3.39
N SER A 117 -5.59 5.88 4.26
CA SER A 117 -6.98 5.47 4.04
C SER A 117 -7.94 6.58 4.46
N PHE A 118 -9.09 6.66 3.78
CA PHE A 118 -10.17 7.55 4.21
C PHE A 118 -11.11 6.92 5.24
N LYS A 119 -10.90 5.65 5.60
CA LYS A 119 -11.62 4.93 6.64
C LYS A 119 -10.71 4.45 7.76
N ASP A 120 -11.31 4.16 8.92
CA ASP A 120 -10.68 3.78 10.18
C ASP A 120 -11.29 2.43 10.65
N ASP A 121 -11.16 1.41 9.82
CA ASP A 121 -11.75 0.08 10.11
C ASP A 121 -10.90 -1.11 9.63
N PHE A 122 -9.64 -0.88 9.26
CA PHE A 122 -8.73 -1.94 8.85
C PHE A 122 -8.26 -2.82 10.01
N ASP A 123 -8.14 -2.24 11.20
CA ASP A 123 -7.66 -2.89 12.40
C ASP A 123 -8.79 -3.45 13.28
N GLY A 124 -10.05 -3.27 12.87
CA GLY A 124 -11.23 -3.70 13.62
C GLY A 124 -11.62 -2.80 14.79
N SER A 125 -10.97 -1.64 14.97
CA SER A 125 -11.29 -0.68 16.03
C SER A 125 -12.65 -0.01 15.83
N ASN A 126 -13.07 0.17 14.58
CA ASN A 126 -14.29 0.85 14.20
C ASN A 126 -15.08 0.05 13.15
N PRO A 127 -15.70 -1.09 13.54
CA PRO A 127 -16.45 -1.91 12.61
C PRO A 127 -17.55 -1.12 11.91
N SER A 128 -17.58 -1.23 10.57
CA SER A 128 -18.54 -0.50 9.72
C SER A 128 -19.98 -0.98 9.86
N ASN A 129 -20.20 -2.21 10.33
CA ASN A 129 -21.52 -2.77 10.51
C ASN A 129 -22.15 -2.31 11.82
N LYS A 130 -23.35 -1.71 11.74
CA LYS A 130 -24.13 -1.23 12.91
C LYS A 130 -24.40 -2.31 13.95
N LYS A 131 -24.45 -3.57 13.56
CA LYS A 131 -24.63 -4.72 14.47
C LYS A 131 -23.50 -4.81 15.51
N TRP A 132 -22.31 -4.34 15.17
CA TRP A 132 -21.11 -4.39 15.99
C TRP A 132 -20.71 -3.03 16.56
N GLU A 133 -21.63 -2.06 16.53
CA GLU A 133 -21.36 -0.69 16.99
C GLU A 133 -20.93 -0.63 18.46
N SER A 134 -21.47 -1.52 19.30
CA SER A 134 -21.10 -1.64 20.71
C SER A 134 -19.69 -2.19 20.96
N LEU A 135 -19.03 -2.73 19.93
CA LEU A 135 -17.69 -3.28 20.00
C LEU A 135 -16.61 -2.30 19.52
N LYS A 136 -16.99 -1.07 19.18
CA LYS A 136 -16.02 -0.02 18.80
C LYS A 136 -15.12 0.33 19.98
N PHE A 137 -13.85 0.54 19.70
CA PHE A 137 -12.85 0.94 20.68
C PHE A 137 -11.81 1.89 20.07
N GLY A 138 -11.00 2.52 20.92
CA GLY A 138 -9.93 3.41 20.47
C GLY A 138 -10.42 4.79 20.00
N ASN A 139 -9.60 5.46 19.22
CA ASN A 139 -9.92 6.78 18.65
C ASN A 139 -10.57 6.62 17.28
N ILE A 140 -11.88 6.62 17.24
CA ILE A 140 -12.70 6.45 16.04
C ILE A 140 -12.64 7.63 15.04
N ASN A 141 -11.91 8.69 15.37
CA ASN A 141 -11.71 9.87 14.49
C ASN A 141 -10.36 9.87 13.79
N SER A 142 -9.50 8.88 14.06
CA SER A 142 -8.26 8.70 13.31
C SER A 142 -8.53 7.97 11.99
N LYS A 143 -7.64 8.16 11.02
CA LYS A 143 -7.68 7.45 9.76
C LYS A 143 -6.51 6.49 9.69
N ASP A 144 -6.74 5.33 9.11
CA ASP A 144 -5.73 4.29 9.06
C ASP A 144 -4.61 4.58 8.07
N TRP A 145 -3.41 4.27 8.51
CA TRP A 145 -2.22 4.24 7.69
C TRP A 145 -1.67 2.82 7.67
N TYR A 146 -1.25 2.36 6.52
CA TYR A 146 -0.45 1.15 6.43
C TYR A 146 0.77 1.35 5.53
N VAL A 147 1.82 0.61 5.84
CA VAL A 147 3.11 0.71 5.16
C VAL A 147 3.43 -0.64 4.54
N PHE A 148 4.06 -0.61 3.38
CA PHE A 148 4.60 -1.81 2.75
C PHE A 148 6.00 -1.53 2.20
N THR A 149 6.75 -2.60 2.03
CA THR A 149 8.03 -2.62 1.31
C THR A 149 8.03 -3.80 0.36
N GLY A 150 8.70 -3.67 -0.79
CA GLY A 150 8.72 -4.75 -1.76
C GLY A 150 9.75 -4.58 -2.85
N PHE A 151 9.99 -5.68 -3.56
CA PHE A 151 10.77 -5.68 -4.79
C PHE A 151 9.83 -5.65 -5.99
N THR A 152 10.24 -4.96 -7.04
CA THR A 152 9.51 -4.89 -8.31
C THR A 152 10.36 -5.47 -9.43
N ILE A 153 9.71 -6.21 -10.32
CA ILE A 153 10.29 -6.65 -11.58
C ILE A 153 9.38 -6.12 -12.69
N THR A 154 9.95 -5.28 -13.54
CA THR A 154 9.22 -4.70 -14.66
C THR A 154 9.78 -5.22 -15.97
N TYR A 155 8.89 -5.68 -16.85
CA TYR A 155 9.24 -6.08 -18.21
C TYR A 155 8.73 -5.03 -19.20
N THR A 156 9.60 -4.56 -20.08
CA THR A 156 9.28 -3.56 -21.12
C THR A 156 9.04 -4.23 -22.46
N PHE A 157 7.98 -3.82 -23.16
CA PHE A 157 7.58 -4.35 -24.46
C PHE A 157 7.93 -3.39 -25.58
N GLY A 158 8.12 -3.93 -26.79
CA GLY A 158 8.26 -3.19 -28.03
C GLY A 158 9.69 -3.09 -28.54
N ASN A 159 9.81 -2.92 -29.85
CA ASN A 159 11.09 -2.80 -30.54
C ASN A 159 11.70 -1.40 -30.40
N LYS A 160 10.90 -0.40 -30.04
CA LYS A 160 11.32 0.97 -29.71
C LYS A 160 10.49 1.47 -28.57
N PRO A 161 10.75 1.02 -27.33
CA PRO A 161 10.00 1.48 -26.15
C PRO A 161 10.37 2.91 -25.75
N CYS A 162 10.55 3.79 -26.73
CA CYS A 162 10.91 5.17 -26.52
C CYS A 162 9.68 6.05 -26.56
N TYR A 163 9.38 6.64 -25.46
CA TYR A 163 8.40 7.71 -25.31
C TYR A 163 9.10 8.97 -24.83
N CYS A 164 10.31 9.23 -25.36
CA CYS A 164 10.95 10.52 -25.19
C CYS A 164 10.26 11.47 -26.17
N ALA A 165 9.49 12.43 -25.67
CA ALA A 165 9.19 13.63 -26.42
C ALA A 165 10.50 14.40 -26.57
N ASP A 166 10.87 14.73 -27.80
CA ASP A 166 11.95 15.66 -28.15
C ASP A 166 11.66 17.04 -27.57
#